data_c1acf0fe4906d8f2388e90d8665621d2
#
_entry.id   c1acf0fe4906d8f2388e90d8665621d2
#
_cell.length_a   1.000
_cell.length_b   1.000
_cell.length_c   1.000
_cell.angle_alpha   90.00
_cell.angle_beta   90.00
_cell.angle_gamma   90.00
#
_symmetry.space_group_name_H-M   'P 1'
#
loop_
_entity.id
_entity.type
_entity.pdbx_description
1 polymer ?
#
loop_
_entity_poly.entity_id
_entity_poly.type
_entity_poly.pdbx_seq_one_letter_code
_entity_poly.pdbx_strand_id
1 'polypeptide(L)'
;MANLQKLIDLDGLSYFLGQIKAKFVRSVNNIKPDSSGNINIANMTGATYYSSGKSGLVPAPAAGKQDMALCGDATYKVLPITGGGTGATNAVTARANLGIDAAIAEAKTVLKVW
;
A
#
# COMPACT_ATOMS: atom_id res chain seq x y z
N MET A 1 19.60 54.04 -17.61
CA MET A 1 19.21 52.64 -17.51
C MET A 1 17.73 52.50 -17.80
N ALA A 2 17.38 51.70 -18.77
CA ALA A 2 15.97 51.31 -18.94
C ALA A 2 15.53 50.56 -17.69
N ASN A 3 14.46 51.03 -17.07
CA ASN A 3 13.92 50.43 -15.88
C ASN A 3 13.31 49.08 -16.28
N LEU A 4 13.87 47.98 -15.83
CA LEU A 4 13.39 46.60 -16.11
C LEU A 4 11.92 46.40 -15.73
N GLN A 5 11.37 47.26 -14.87
CA GLN A 5 9.94 47.29 -14.53
C GLN A 5 9.04 47.69 -15.71
N LYS A 6 9.58 48.30 -16.76
CA LYS A 6 8.82 48.66 -17.98
C LYS A 6 8.75 47.54 -19.00
N LEU A 7 9.50 46.47 -18.84
CA LEU A 7 9.54 45.33 -19.76
C LEU A 7 8.40 44.34 -19.57
N ILE A 8 7.83 44.29 -18.38
CA ILE A 8 6.70 43.46 -18.07
C ILE A 8 5.68 44.30 -17.31
N ASP A 9 4.58 44.63 -17.95
CA ASP A 9 3.44 45.25 -17.28
C ASP A 9 2.72 44.25 -16.37
N LEU A 10 1.77 44.74 -15.58
CA LEU A 10 1.04 43.92 -14.63
C LEU A 10 0.25 42.81 -15.33
N ASP A 11 -0.29 43.07 -16.51
CA ASP A 11 -1.05 42.08 -17.28
C ASP A 11 -0.13 41.02 -17.86
N GLY A 12 1.02 41.39 -18.41
CA GLY A 12 2.04 40.46 -18.88
C GLY A 12 2.59 39.56 -17.76
N LEU A 13 2.84 40.15 -16.59
CA LEU A 13 3.26 39.40 -15.42
C LEU A 13 2.17 38.42 -14.95
N SER A 14 0.93 38.87 -14.91
CA SER A 14 -0.23 38.02 -14.55
C SER A 14 -0.41 36.87 -15.54
N TYR A 15 -0.30 37.15 -16.86
CA TYR A 15 -0.31 36.13 -17.89
C TYR A 15 0.83 35.12 -17.73
N PHE A 16 2.05 35.58 -17.52
CA PHE A 16 3.23 34.74 -17.32
C PHE A 16 3.09 33.83 -16.08
N LEU A 17 2.63 34.38 -14.95
CA LEU A 17 2.34 33.63 -13.76
C LEU A 17 1.25 32.56 -13.98
N GLY A 18 0.24 32.89 -14.78
CA GLY A 18 -0.80 31.97 -15.19
C GLY A 18 -0.25 30.81 -16.00
N GLN A 19 0.64 31.06 -16.96
CA GLN A 19 1.31 30.02 -17.74
C GLN A 19 2.22 29.16 -16.90
N ILE A 20 2.99 29.72 -15.98
CA ILE A 20 3.81 28.98 -15.03
C ILE A 20 2.93 28.06 -14.19
N LYS A 21 1.89 28.58 -13.56
CA LYS A 21 0.95 27.80 -12.75
C LYS A 21 0.29 26.65 -13.53
N ALA A 22 0.04 26.84 -14.83
CA ALA A 22 -0.55 25.82 -15.69
C ALA A 22 0.44 24.70 -16.06
N LYS A 23 1.74 25.00 -16.09
CA LYS A 23 2.81 24.06 -16.48
C LYS A 23 3.40 23.29 -15.29
N PHE A 24 3.29 23.80 -14.08
CA PHE A 24 3.79 23.14 -12.89
C PHE A 24 2.81 22.09 -12.37
N VAL A 25 3.36 21.06 -11.75
CA VAL A 25 2.55 20.02 -11.10
C VAL A 25 1.75 20.66 -9.97
N ARG A 26 0.43 20.60 -10.07
CA ARG A 26 -0.49 21.19 -9.09
C ARG A 26 -0.84 20.23 -7.97
N SER A 27 -0.76 18.93 -8.25
CA SER A 27 -0.99 17.86 -7.30
C SER A 27 -0.51 16.53 -7.85
N VAL A 28 -0.22 15.61 -6.97
CA VAL A 28 0.00 14.18 -7.28
C VAL A 28 -0.98 13.40 -6.41
N ASN A 29 -1.85 12.61 -7.01
CA ASN A 29 -2.91 11.87 -6.30
C ASN A 29 -3.74 12.77 -5.35
N ASN A 30 -4.12 13.98 -5.82
CA ASN A 30 -4.84 15.01 -5.06
C ASN A 30 -4.04 15.62 -3.88
N ILE A 31 -2.78 15.26 -3.68
CA ILE A 31 -1.89 15.92 -2.73
C ILE A 31 -1.33 17.16 -3.37
N LYS A 32 -1.59 18.32 -2.78
CA LYS A 32 -1.08 19.62 -3.24
C LYS A 32 0.29 19.89 -2.65
N PRO A 33 1.13 20.68 -3.35
CA PRO A 33 2.36 21.19 -2.77
C PRO A 33 2.11 22.01 -1.49
N ASP A 34 3.03 21.93 -0.55
CA ASP A 34 3.08 22.79 0.62
C ASP A 34 3.49 24.23 0.26
N SER A 35 3.61 25.12 1.25
CA SER A 35 4.02 26.51 1.05
C SER A 35 5.44 26.67 0.46
N SER A 36 6.27 25.65 0.56
CA SER A 36 7.63 25.58 0.00
C SER A 36 7.67 24.93 -1.39
N GLY A 37 6.52 24.47 -1.91
CA GLY A 37 6.41 23.82 -3.21
C GLY A 37 6.66 22.33 -3.20
N ASN A 38 6.79 21.69 -2.03
CA ASN A 38 7.04 20.26 -1.92
C ASN A 38 5.73 19.47 -1.94
N ILE A 39 5.73 18.36 -2.66
CA ILE A 39 4.65 17.37 -2.61
C ILE A 39 5.13 16.21 -1.75
N ASN A 40 4.59 16.11 -0.56
CA ASN A 40 4.93 15.02 0.36
C ASN A 40 3.98 13.84 0.13
N ILE A 41 4.46 12.82 -0.56
CA ILE A 41 3.74 11.56 -0.71
C ILE A 41 4.10 10.69 0.50
N ALA A 42 3.14 10.50 1.39
CA ALA A 42 3.35 9.74 2.59
C ALA A 42 3.74 8.29 2.29
N ASN A 43 4.67 7.75 3.05
CA ASN A 43 4.89 6.31 3.10
C ASN A 43 3.72 5.64 3.83
N MET A 44 3.43 4.40 3.45
CA MET A 44 2.49 3.60 4.21
C MET A 44 3.03 3.41 5.64
N THR A 45 2.17 3.56 6.63
CA THR A 45 2.46 3.11 8.00
C THR A 45 1.73 1.81 8.29
N GLY A 46 2.42 0.87 8.93
CA GLY A 46 1.83 -0.41 9.30
C GLY A 46 0.67 -0.27 10.28
N ALA A 47 -0.20 -1.26 10.31
CA ALA A 47 -1.23 -1.40 11.34
C ALA A 47 -0.64 -1.96 12.62
N THR A 48 -1.32 -1.70 13.74
CA THR A 48 -1.12 -2.43 14.99
C THR A 48 -2.35 -3.29 15.28
N TYR A 49 -2.30 -4.07 16.36
CA TYR A 49 -3.47 -4.85 16.77
C TYR A 49 -4.73 -3.97 17.00
N TYR A 50 -4.55 -2.76 17.52
CA TYR A 50 -5.64 -1.86 17.89
C TYR A 50 -5.92 -0.73 16.91
N SER A 51 -5.02 -0.47 15.97
CA SER A 51 -5.18 0.65 15.04
C SER A 51 -4.83 0.28 13.61
N SER A 52 -5.61 0.81 12.67
CA SER A 52 -5.31 0.70 11.25
C SER A 52 -4.05 1.47 10.89
N GLY A 53 -3.33 0.99 9.89
CA GLY A 53 -2.26 1.73 9.25
C GLY A 53 -2.78 2.93 8.47
N LYS A 54 -1.87 3.70 7.89
CA LYS A 54 -2.20 4.80 6.97
C LYS A 54 -1.70 4.44 5.58
N SER A 55 -2.55 4.66 4.59
CA SER A 55 -2.18 4.48 3.19
C SER A 55 -1.12 5.52 2.78
N GLY A 56 -0.19 5.07 1.97
CA GLY A 56 0.75 5.89 1.23
C GLY A 56 0.71 5.48 -0.23
N LEU A 57 1.85 5.05 -0.79
CA LEU A 57 1.94 4.52 -2.15
C LEU A 57 1.28 3.14 -2.30
N VAL A 58 1.05 2.45 -1.19
CA VAL A 58 0.31 1.18 -1.13
C VAL A 58 -0.86 1.30 -0.15
N PRO A 59 -1.92 0.47 -0.29
CA PRO A 59 -3.02 0.46 0.65
C PRO A 59 -2.55 0.21 2.08
N ALA A 60 -3.22 0.80 3.07
CA ALA A 60 -2.92 0.55 4.48
C ALA A 60 -3.67 -0.70 4.98
N PRO A 61 -3.03 -1.51 5.84
CA PRO A 61 -3.75 -2.57 6.54
C PRO A 61 -4.70 -1.99 7.59
N ALA A 62 -5.85 -2.62 7.75
CA ALA A 62 -6.78 -2.34 8.85
C ALA A 62 -6.19 -2.79 10.20
N ALA A 63 -6.77 -2.31 11.30
CA ALA A 63 -6.40 -2.77 12.64
C ALA A 63 -6.49 -4.30 12.76
N GLY A 64 -5.54 -4.93 13.43
CA GLY A 64 -5.46 -6.38 13.58
C GLY A 64 -4.99 -7.13 12.33
N LYS A 65 -4.55 -6.43 11.26
CA LYS A 65 -4.03 -7.03 10.03
C LYS A 65 -2.51 -6.88 9.86
N GLN A 66 -1.79 -6.52 10.92
CA GLN A 66 -0.34 -6.30 10.89
C GLN A 66 0.46 -7.53 10.42
N ASP A 67 -0.06 -8.74 10.65
CA ASP A 67 0.58 -10.02 10.29
C ASP A 67 0.08 -10.60 8.96
N MET A 68 -0.72 -9.84 8.21
CA MET A 68 -1.26 -10.25 6.92
C MET A 68 -0.35 -9.84 5.76
N ALA A 69 -0.36 -10.64 4.70
CA ALA A 69 0.33 -10.31 3.46
C ALA A 69 -0.51 -9.41 2.57
N LEU A 70 0.11 -8.40 1.95
CA LEU A 70 -0.51 -7.65 0.86
C LEU A 70 -0.51 -8.53 -0.39
N CYS A 71 -1.68 -8.86 -0.88
CA CYS A 71 -1.88 -9.70 -2.05
C CYS A 71 -2.02 -8.87 -3.34
N GLY A 72 -1.95 -9.53 -4.50
CA GLY A 72 -2.02 -8.89 -5.81
C GLY A 72 -3.35 -8.16 -6.13
N ASP A 73 -4.39 -8.42 -5.35
CA ASP A 73 -5.67 -7.71 -5.38
C ASP A 73 -5.70 -6.47 -4.45
N ALA A 74 -4.54 -6.03 -3.99
CA ALA A 74 -4.35 -4.91 -3.07
C ALA A 74 -5.05 -5.09 -1.70
N THR A 75 -5.35 -6.32 -1.30
CA THR A 75 -5.92 -6.63 0.02
C THR A 75 -4.93 -7.32 0.94
N TYR A 76 -5.08 -7.08 2.26
CA TYR A 76 -4.30 -7.76 3.29
C TYR A 76 -5.04 -9.00 3.77
N LYS A 77 -4.46 -10.17 3.56
CA LYS A 77 -5.06 -11.46 3.93
C LYS A 77 -4.01 -12.51 4.24
N VAL A 78 -4.45 -13.61 4.85
CA VAL A 78 -3.63 -14.82 5.00
C VAL A 78 -3.31 -15.33 3.59
N LEU A 79 -2.02 -15.60 3.33
CA LEU A 79 -1.59 -16.07 2.02
C LEU A 79 -2.14 -17.47 1.76
N PRO A 80 -2.94 -17.67 0.70
CA PRO A 80 -3.53 -18.97 0.38
C PRO A 80 -2.47 -19.97 -0.10
N ILE A 81 -2.82 -21.27 -0.12
CA ILE A 81 -1.93 -22.34 -0.60
C ILE A 81 -1.49 -22.06 -2.06
N THR A 82 -2.41 -21.62 -2.91
CA THR A 82 -2.14 -21.28 -4.30
C THR A 82 -1.13 -20.13 -4.47
N GLY A 83 -0.95 -19.30 -3.44
CA GLY A 83 0.05 -18.25 -3.37
C GLY A 83 1.31 -18.65 -2.59
N GLY A 84 1.47 -19.90 -2.25
CA GLY A 84 2.61 -20.41 -1.48
C GLY A 84 2.49 -20.29 0.05
N GLY A 85 1.33 -19.86 0.57
CA GLY A 85 1.04 -19.83 2.00
C GLY A 85 0.33 -21.11 2.49
N THR A 86 -0.10 -21.10 3.73
CA THR A 86 -0.88 -22.20 4.31
C THR A 86 -2.39 -21.95 4.31
N GLY A 87 -2.81 -20.73 4.01
CA GLY A 87 -4.21 -20.31 4.10
C GLY A 87 -4.77 -20.31 5.52
N ALA A 88 -3.92 -20.30 6.55
CA ALA A 88 -4.32 -20.47 7.93
C ALA A 88 -3.58 -19.52 8.87
N THR A 89 -4.20 -19.22 10.02
CA THR A 89 -3.63 -18.40 11.10
C THR A 89 -3.15 -19.23 12.29
N ASN A 90 -3.30 -20.56 12.24
CA ASN A 90 -2.82 -21.47 13.28
C ASN A 90 -2.33 -22.79 12.68
N ALA A 91 -1.51 -23.51 13.45
CA ALA A 91 -0.85 -24.72 13.01
C ALA A 91 -1.81 -25.89 12.70
N VAL A 92 -2.93 -25.99 13.41
CA VAL A 92 -3.90 -27.06 13.18
C VAL A 92 -4.56 -26.91 11.82
N THR A 93 -5.09 -25.72 11.55
CA THR A 93 -5.70 -25.43 10.26
C THR A 93 -4.67 -25.49 9.13
N ALA A 94 -3.42 -25.05 9.36
CA ALA A 94 -2.35 -25.15 8.38
C ALA A 94 -2.08 -26.60 7.97
N ARG A 95 -1.96 -27.51 8.93
CA ARG A 95 -1.76 -28.95 8.65
C ARG A 95 -2.93 -29.54 7.87
N ALA A 96 -4.16 -29.20 8.25
CA ALA A 96 -5.37 -29.66 7.54
C ALA A 96 -5.39 -29.15 6.09
N ASN A 97 -5.11 -27.87 5.88
CA ASN A 97 -5.06 -27.27 4.55
C ASN A 97 -3.97 -27.89 3.66
N LEU A 98 -2.85 -28.28 4.24
CA LEU A 98 -1.75 -28.94 3.54
C LEU A 98 -1.95 -30.46 3.36
N GLY A 99 -3.06 -31.02 3.87
CA GLY A 99 -3.35 -32.45 3.78
C GLY A 99 -2.49 -33.33 4.71
N ILE A 100 -1.73 -32.76 5.64
CA ILE A 100 -0.81 -33.49 6.52
C ILE A 100 -1.56 -34.42 7.45
N ASP A 101 -2.68 -33.96 8.02
CA ASP A 101 -3.47 -34.78 8.95
C ASP A 101 -4.11 -35.99 8.24
N ALA A 102 -4.51 -35.85 6.98
CA ALA A 102 -4.99 -36.95 6.15
C ALA A 102 -3.87 -37.98 5.87
N ALA A 103 -2.69 -37.48 5.48
CA ALA A 103 -1.53 -38.36 5.23
C ALA A 103 -1.09 -39.12 6.49
N ILE A 104 -1.13 -38.48 7.67
CA ILE A 104 -0.83 -39.12 8.95
C ILE A 104 -1.89 -40.20 9.29
N ALA A 105 -3.17 -39.92 9.04
CA ALA A 105 -4.25 -40.89 9.27
C ALA A 105 -4.09 -42.13 8.37
N GLU A 106 -3.76 -41.91 7.09
CA GLU A 106 -3.48 -43.00 6.14
C GLU A 106 -2.26 -43.82 6.56
N ALA A 107 -1.16 -43.17 6.92
CA ALA A 107 0.02 -43.88 7.45
C ALA A 107 -0.26 -44.70 8.69
N LYS A 108 -1.07 -44.20 9.64
CA LYS A 108 -1.50 -44.94 10.83
C LYS A 108 -2.35 -46.17 10.49
N THR A 109 -3.18 -46.07 9.44
CA THR A 109 -3.98 -47.20 8.97
C THR A 109 -3.09 -48.29 8.39
N VAL A 110 -2.11 -47.94 7.59
CA VAL A 110 -1.12 -48.88 7.04
C VAL A 110 -0.33 -49.57 8.16
N LEU A 111 0.12 -48.82 9.17
CA LEU A 111 0.85 -49.33 10.32
C LEU A 111 0.01 -50.29 11.21
N LYS A 112 -1.31 -50.16 11.24
CA LYS A 112 -2.21 -51.03 11.99
C LYS A 112 -2.44 -52.40 11.34
N VAL A 113 -2.14 -52.53 10.05
CA VAL A 113 -2.27 -53.75 9.27
C VAL A 113 -1.10 -54.72 9.51
N TRP A 114 -0.03 -54.22 10.10
CA TRP A 114 1.17 -54.97 10.50
C TRP A 114 1.18 -55.24 12.01
#